data_14dda8d7b7037fb61f5b2c7c4d58636c
#
_entry.id   14dda8d7b7037fb61f5b2c7c4d58636c
#
_cell.length_a   1.000
_cell.length_b   1.000
_cell.length_c   1.000
_cell.angle_alpha   90.00
_cell.angle_beta   90.00
_cell.angle_gamma   90.00
#
_symmetry.space_group_name_H-M   'P 1'
#
loop_
_entity.id
_entity.type
_entity.pdbx_description
1 polymer ?
#
loop_
_entity_poly.entity_id
_entity_poly.type
_entity_poly.pdbx_seq_one_letter_code
_entity_poly.pdbx_strand_id
1 'polypeptide(L)'
;MKKILLSIILFFLFSSISYAGPCLTTIASASTNQLACADDDILNVTSAGSITYNDHKAVDLEDISGVQITNDGTIQTEDGTNKQKAIHAESSLNTTITNNGTINSDNNEGIILDYAENVIITNNAGATISAEGNNAISGKNVGNCHFNGTNCHADLSGQSNGVGLTLYNYGTITSAHETIWLGSGASGNHRSKGLKIYNYDGGIIKTTGEGDSPIKAFHLVDFEFVNYKGGTIEGADRHAVNTEQSEDVNFTNHGTITAADKSAFYCKTCPDTTFINTGTMSGGNNTVVISHGDNISVTNSGTITATGANSALSINQSDGAVVTNTGTISGVRMGMQSSNVDNSTITNHGTISASANLGYGILYENDGTNRVNNTLNNYGTISATSGSFADGIGI
;
A
#
# COMPACT_ATOMS: atom_id res chain seq x y z
N MET A 1 -2.41 -83.21 -12.56
CA MET A 1 -3.13 -81.94 -12.57
C MET A 1 -2.54 -81.05 -11.45
N LYS A 2 -1.63 -80.13 -11.80
CA LYS A 2 -1.03 -79.21 -10.85
C LYS A 2 -1.88 -77.92 -10.86
N LYS A 3 -2.44 -77.57 -9.74
CA LYS A 3 -3.15 -76.31 -9.53
C LYS A 3 -2.12 -75.22 -9.30
N ILE A 4 -2.04 -74.28 -10.22
CA ILE A 4 -1.26 -73.06 -10.07
C ILE A 4 -2.12 -72.06 -9.26
N LEU A 5 -1.66 -71.71 -8.05
CA LEU A 5 -2.25 -70.68 -7.22
C LEU A 5 -1.66 -69.34 -7.63
N LEU A 6 -2.46 -68.50 -8.29
CA LEU A 6 -2.07 -67.16 -8.72
C LEU A 6 -2.32 -66.23 -7.54
N SER A 7 -1.24 -65.83 -6.84
CA SER A 7 -1.30 -64.80 -5.79
C SER A 7 -1.30 -63.42 -6.45
N ILE A 8 -2.44 -62.75 -6.46
CA ILE A 8 -2.54 -61.35 -6.84
C ILE A 8 -2.09 -60.53 -5.63
N ILE A 9 -0.89 -59.98 -5.69
CA ILE A 9 -0.43 -58.95 -4.74
C ILE A 9 -1.04 -57.62 -5.20
N LEU A 10 -2.09 -57.19 -4.48
CA LEU A 10 -2.69 -55.87 -4.69
C LEU A 10 -1.80 -54.84 -4.01
N PHE A 11 -0.97 -54.18 -4.80
CA PHE A 11 -0.21 -53.01 -4.36
C PHE A 11 -1.19 -51.85 -4.18
N PHE A 12 -1.62 -51.59 -2.94
CA PHE A 12 -2.23 -50.34 -2.58
C PHE A 12 -1.12 -49.25 -2.59
N LEU A 13 -1.05 -48.49 -3.69
CA LEU A 13 -0.39 -47.19 -3.67
C LEU A 13 -1.22 -46.30 -2.71
N PHE A 14 -0.81 -46.23 -1.47
CA PHE A 14 -1.20 -45.12 -0.62
C PHE A 14 -0.52 -43.87 -1.14
N SER A 15 -1.19 -43.15 -2.07
CA SER A 15 -0.92 -41.73 -2.19
C SER A 15 -1.21 -41.15 -0.79
N SER A 16 -0.18 -40.65 -0.13
CA SER A 16 -0.36 -39.85 1.06
C SER A 16 -1.15 -38.61 0.64
N ILE A 17 -2.47 -38.66 0.83
CA ILE A 17 -3.28 -37.47 0.80
C ILE A 17 -2.79 -36.70 2.03
N SER A 18 -2.02 -35.66 1.80
CA SER A 18 -1.67 -34.69 2.84
C SER A 18 -2.99 -34.02 3.26
N TYR A 19 -3.58 -34.50 4.34
CA TYR A 19 -4.71 -33.81 4.95
C TYR A 19 -4.16 -32.51 5.56
N ALA A 20 -4.68 -31.38 5.14
CA ALA A 20 -4.53 -30.14 5.87
C ALA A 20 -4.98 -30.37 7.31
N GLY A 21 -4.16 -30.00 8.28
CA GLY A 21 -4.53 -30.08 9.70
C GLY A 21 -5.51 -28.95 10.05
N PRO A 22 -6.38 -29.10 11.03
CA PRO A 22 -7.24 -28.02 11.50
C PRO A 22 -6.40 -26.89 12.11
N CYS A 23 -6.80 -25.66 11.87
CA CYS A 23 -6.14 -24.46 12.41
C CYS A 23 -6.40 -24.23 13.92
N LEU A 24 -7.37 -24.90 14.51
CA LEU A 24 -7.63 -24.80 15.96
C LEU A 24 -6.50 -25.50 16.72
N THR A 25 -5.31 -24.90 16.76
CA THR A 25 -4.11 -25.53 17.27
C THR A 25 -3.04 -24.54 17.69
N THR A 26 -2.13 -25.03 18.52
CA THR A 26 -0.86 -24.35 18.85
C THR A 26 0.28 -25.07 18.17
N ILE A 27 1.03 -24.38 17.32
CA ILE A 27 2.23 -24.87 16.66
C ILE A 27 3.45 -24.50 17.52
N ALA A 28 3.97 -25.46 18.25
CA ALA A 28 5.10 -25.28 19.16
C ALA A 28 6.44 -25.86 18.63
N SER A 29 6.42 -26.44 17.44
CA SER A 29 7.59 -27.01 16.74
C SER A 29 7.40 -26.86 15.24
N ALA A 30 8.40 -27.26 14.45
CA ALA A 30 8.31 -27.22 13.00
C ALA A 30 7.19 -28.11 12.47
N SER A 31 6.35 -27.55 11.58
CA SER A 31 5.32 -28.25 10.82
C SER A 31 5.58 -28.04 9.33
N THR A 32 5.49 -29.12 8.56
CA THR A 32 5.63 -29.09 7.09
C THR A 32 4.28 -29.36 6.40
N ASN A 33 3.17 -29.25 7.12
CA ASN A 33 1.84 -29.45 6.59
C ASN A 33 1.16 -28.11 6.34
N GLN A 34 0.39 -28.05 5.28
CA GLN A 34 -0.59 -26.99 5.09
C GLN A 34 -1.62 -27.01 6.23
N LEU A 35 -1.99 -25.84 6.71
CA LEU A 35 -3.13 -25.69 7.64
C LEU A 35 -4.31 -25.09 6.88
N ALA A 36 -5.44 -25.80 6.85
CA ALA A 36 -6.71 -25.27 6.38
C ALA A 36 -7.58 -24.94 7.58
N CYS A 37 -7.97 -23.67 7.71
CA CYS A 37 -8.78 -23.21 8.82
C CYS A 37 -10.27 -23.42 8.54
N ALA A 38 -11.07 -23.37 9.59
CA ALA A 38 -12.52 -23.29 9.57
C ALA A 38 -12.97 -21.98 10.23
N ASP A 39 -14.27 -21.70 10.18
CA ASP A 39 -14.85 -20.54 10.84
C ASP A 39 -14.50 -20.51 12.33
N ASP A 40 -14.18 -19.31 12.83
CA ASP A 40 -13.84 -19.02 14.22
C ASP A 40 -12.60 -19.77 14.78
N ASP A 41 -11.75 -20.33 13.90
CA ASP A 41 -10.52 -21.00 14.33
C ASP A 41 -9.50 -20.02 14.93
N ILE A 42 -8.69 -20.54 15.87
CA ILE A 42 -7.59 -19.81 16.51
C ILE A 42 -6.29 -20.57 16.26
N LEU A 43 -5.39 -19.95 15.49
CA LEU A 43 -4.06 -20.46 15.21
C LEU A 43 -3.01 -19.69 16.03
N ASN A 44 -2.24 -20.41 16.85
CA ASN A 44 -1.10 -19.84 17.57
C ASN A 44 0.18 -20.52 17.13
N VAL A 45 1.11 -19.78 16.51
CA VAL A 45 2.47 -20.23 16.21
C VAL A 45 3.40 -19.65 17.27
N THR A 46 3.92 -20.49 18.15
CA THR A 46 4.81 -20.02 19.23
C THR A 46 6.17 -19.63 18.70
N SER A 47 7.00 -18.96 19.50
CA SER A 47 8.35 -18.53 19.11
C SER A 47 9.30 -19.68 18.72
N ALA A 48 9.02 -20.91 19.14
CA ALA A 48 9.72 -22.12 18.71
C ALA A 48 9.00 -22.85 17.56
N GLY A 49 7.81 -22.41 17.20
CA GLY A 49 6.97 -23.00 16.15
C GLY A 49 7.31 -22.46 14.78
N SER A 50 7.15 -23.29 13.76
CA SER A 50 7.14 -22.86 12.37
C SER A 50 6.16 -23.66 11.54
N ILE A 51 5.59 -23.01 10.54
CA ILE A 51 4.83 -23.62 9.46
C ILE A 51 5.59 -23.34 8.18
N THR A 52 6.15 -24.39 7.57
CA THR A 52 6.86 -24.31 6.31
C THR A 52 6.19 -25.24 5.31
N TYR A 53 5.65 -24.68 4.25
CA TYR A 53 4.95 -25.47 3.24
C TYR A 53 5.42 -25.10 1.82
N ASN A 54 5.73 -26.14 1.02
CA ASN A 54 6.43 -25.95 -0.25
C ASN A 54 5.56 -26.16 -1.48
N ASP A 55 4.25 -26.24 -1.36
CA ASP A 55 3.40 -26.53 -2.51
C ASP A 55 2.45 -25.38 -2.91
N HIS A 56 1.61 -24.84 -2.03
CA HIS A 56 0.71 -23.74 -2.41
C HIS A 56 0.53 -22.67 -1.34
N LYS A 57 -0.06 -23.02 -0.21
CA LYS A 57 -0.45 -22.11 0.86
C LYS A 57 -0.01 -22.71 2.20
N ALA A 58 0.73 -21.97 3.01
CA ALA A 58 1.09 -22.49 4.33
C ALA A 58 -0.13 -22.45 5.27
N VAL A 59 -0.89 -21.35 5.26
CA VAL A 59 -2.17 -21.21 5.96
C VAL A 59 -3.25 -20.81 4.96
N ASP A 60 -4.35 -21.55 4.94
CA ASP A 60 -5.48 -21.32 4.04
C ASP A 60 -6.71 -20.88 4.81
N LEU A 61 -7.21 -19.68 4.48
CA LEU A 61 -8.37 -19.02 5.08
C LEU A 61 -9.43 -18.71 4.01
N GLU A 62 -9.45 -19.45 2.92
CA GLU A 62 -10.36 -19.21 1.81
C GLU A 62 -11.82 -19.47 2.22
N ASP A 63 -12.72 -18.53 1.92
CA ASP A 63 -14.17 -18.61 2.14
C ASP A 63 -14.59 -18.85 3.61
N ILE A 64 -13.82 -18.37 4.59
CA ILE A 64 -14.11 -18.56 6.01
C ILE A 64 -14.19 -17.24 6.78
N SER A 65 -14.72 -17.29 7.99
CA SER A 65 -14.96 -16.13 8.84
C SER A 65 -14.45 -16.29 10.27
N GLY A 66 -14.10 -15.18 10.92
CA GLY A 66 -13.83 -15.14 12.35
C GLY A 66 -12.44 -15.63 12.78
N VAL A 67 -11.56 -15.97 11.83
CA VAL A 67 -10.26 -16.59 12.15
C VAL A 67 -9.31 -15.61 12.82
N GLN A 68 -8.62 -16.10 13.84
CA GLN A 68 -7.58 -15.35 14.55
C GLN A 68 -6.25 -16.07 14.45
N ILE A 69 -5.22 -15.37 13.95
CA ILE A 69 -3.84 -15.88 13.86
C ILE A 69 -2.95 -15.05 14.77
N THR A 70 -2.21 -15.71 15.65
CA THR A 70 -1.08 -15.14 16.38
C THR A 70 0.19 -15.86 15.98
N ASN A 71 1.13 -15.15 15.36
CA ASN A 71 2.40 -15.70 14.93
C ASN A 71 3.55 -15.10 15.74
N ASP A 72 4.07 -15.84 16.72
CA ASP A 72 5.29 -15.51 17.45
C ASP A 72 6.55 -16.17 16.84
N GLY A 73 6.34 -17.10 15.89
CA GLY A 73 7.37 -17.88 15.22
C GLY A 73 7.50 -17.56 13.73
N THR A 74 7.37 -18.58 12.89
CA THR A 74 7.51 -18.43 11.44
C THR A 74 6.35 -19.09 10.69
N ILE A 75 5.73 -18.37 9.77
CA ILE A 75 4.83 -18.89 8.76
C ILE A 75 5.46 -18.60 7.41
N GLN A 76 5.84 -19.63 6.65
CA GLN A 76 6.54 -19.42 5.40
C GLN A 76 6.20 -20.45 4.33
N THR A 77 6.42 -20.04 3.09
CA THR A 77 6.52 -20.93 1.95
C THR A 77 7.92 -20.83 1.38
N GLU A 78 8.52 -22.00 1.09
CA GLU A 78 9.85 -22.09 0.51
C GLU A 78 9.78 -22.50 -0.97
N ASP A 79 10.92 -22.44 -1.63
CA ASP A 79 11.16 -22.63 -3.04
C ASP A 79 10.35 -23.78 -3.66
N GLY A 80 9.34 -23.45 -4.45
CA GLY A 80 8.49 -24.38 -5.19
C GLY A 80 8.16 -23.86 -6.58
N THR A 81 7.67 -24.75 -7.46
CA THR A 81 7.29 -24.40 -8.83
C THR A 81 5.93 -23.74 -8.94
N ASN A 82 5.16 -23.68 -7.86
CA ASN A 82 3.81 -23.14 -7.80
C ASN A 82 3.78 -21.76 -7.14
N LYS A 83 2.76 -20.97 -7.46
CA LYS A 83 2.51 -19.66 -6.84
C LYS A 83 2.15 -19.86 -5.38
N GLN A 84 3.13 -19.73 -4.51
CA GLN A 84 3.03 -20.02 -3.09
C GLN A 84 2.65 -18.76 -2.30
N LYS A 85 1.89 -18.93 -1.23
CA LYS A 85 1.43 -17.86 -0.35
C LYS A 85 1.65 -18.29 1.10
N ALA A 86 2.22 -17.42 1.93
CA ALA A 86 2.34 -17.77 3.34
C ALA A 86 0.95 -17.84 3.99
N ILE A 87 0.11 -16.82 3.77
CA ILE A 87 -1.28 -16.79 4.22
C ILE A 87 -2.19 -16.45 3.05
N HIS A 88 -3.18 -17.30 2.80
CA HIS A 88 -4.19 -17.10 1.77
C HIS A 88 -5.55 -16.83 2.43
N ALA A 89 -5.99 -15.59 2.36
CA ALA A 89 -7.24 -15.12 2.97
C ALA A 89 -8.20 -14.57 1.90
N GLU A 90 -8.33 -15.28 0.78
CA GLU A 90 -9.29 -14.97 -0.26
C GLU A 90 -10.72 -15.15 0.25
N SER A 91 -11.58 -14.16 -0.01
CA SER A 91 -12.99 -14.18 0.42
C SER A 91 -13.19 -14.37 1.94
N SER A 92 -12.17 -14.06 2.75
CA SER A 92 -12.28 -14.22 4.21
C SER A 92 -12.98 -13.02 4.84
N LEU A 93 -13.70 -13.29 5.95
CA LEU A 93 -14.41 -12.25 6.71
C LEU A 93 -13.92 -12.18 8.15
N ASN A 94 -13.89 -10.98 8.74
CA ASN A 94 -13.60 -10.78 10.15
C ASN A 94 -12.31 -11.48 10.63
N THR A 95 -11.28 -11.47 9.78
CA THR A 95 -10.01 -12.15 10.06
C THR A 95 -9.04 -11.22 10.77
N THR A 96 -8.39 -11.73 11.82
CA THR A 96 -7.35 -11.00 12.56
C THR A 96 -6.02 -11.73 12.47
N ILE A 97 -4.96 -11.04 12.04
CA ILE A 97 -3.61 -11.57 11.97
C ILE A 97 -2.70 -10.69 12.83
N THR A 98 -2.13 -11.26 13.88
CA THR A 98 -1.13 -10.62 14.74
C THR A 98 0.22 -11.29 14.50
N ASN A 99 1.15 -10.55 13.91
CA ASN A 99 2.50 -11.03 13.63
C ASN A 99 3.51 -10.44 14.63
N ASN A 100 4.13 -11.29 15.45
CA ASN A 100 5.23 -10.99 16.35
C ASN A 100 6.55 -11.64 15.87
N GLY A 101 6.47 -12.46 14.81
CA GLY A 101 7.59 -13.21 14.23
C GLY A 101 7.79 -12.91 12.74
N THR A 102 7.85 -13.95 11.94
CA THR A 102 8.07 -13.83 10.49
C THR A 102 6.93 -14.45 9.68
N ILE A 103 6.42 -13.72 8.72
CA ILE A 103 5.56 -14.22 7.65
C ILE A 103 6.32 -13.98 6.34
N ASN A 104 6.67 -15.05 5.60
CA ASN A 104 7.50 -14.95 4.40
C ASN A 104 6.97 -15.82 3.25
N SER A 105 7.15 -15.36 2.04
CA SER A 105 6.99 -16.16 0.83
C SER A 105 8.17 -15.95 -0.11
N ASP A 106 8.85 -17.02 -0.50
CA ASP A 106 10.02 -16.92 -1.38
C ASP A 106 9.63 -16.67 -2.84
N ASN A 107 8.47 -17.14 -3.29
CA ASN A 107 8.12 -17.12 -4.72
C ASN A 107 6.84 -16.37 -5.10
N ASN A 108 6.05 -15.90 -4.15
CA ASN A 108 4.81 -15.20 -4.44
C ASN A 108 4.43 -14.26 -3.30
N GLU A 109 3.12 -14.10 -3.00
CA GLU A 109 2.64 -13.18 -1.98
C GLU A 109 2.88 -13.72 -0.55
N GLY A 110 3.25 -12.82 0.36
CA GLY A 110 3.26 -13.12 1.79
C GLY A 110 1.84 -13.35 2.32
N ILE A 111 0.96 -12.36 2.16
CA ILE A 111 -0.45 -12.43 2.54
C ILE A 111 -1.30 -11.97 1.34
N ILE A 112 -2.29 -12.78 0.95
CA ILE A 112 -3.27 -12.41 -0.06
C ILE A 112 -4.66 -12.23 0.55
N LEU A 113 -5.37 -11.18 0.10
CA LEU A 113 -6.63 -10.69 0.67
C LEU A 113 -7.71 -10.48 -0.41
N ASP A 114 -7.64 -11.20 -1.53
CA ASP A 114 -8.60 -10.98 -2.62
C ASP A 114 -10.04 -11.17 -2.09
N TYR A 115 -10.91 -10.17 -2.32
CA TYR A 115 -12.31 -10.15 -1.85
C TYR A 115 -12.49 -10.24 -0.32
N ALA A 116 -11.45 -10.11 0.47
CA ALA A 116 -11.56 -10.18 1.92
C ALA A 116 -12.24 -8.92 2.49
N GLU A 117 -12.94 -9.07 3.62
CA GLU A 117 -13.65 -7.99 4.29
C GLU A 117 -13.40 -8.01 5.79
N ASN A 118 -13.26 -6.82 6.37
CA ASN A 118 -13.00 -6.61 7.79
C ASN A 118 -11.78 -7.39 8.30
N VAL A 119 -10.67 -7.26 7.56
CA VAL A 119 -9.39 -7.89 7.93
C VAL A 119 -8.56 -6.91 8.75
N ILE A 120 -8.02 -7.37 9.85
CA ILE A 120 -7.09 -6.62 10.69
C ILE A 120 -5.74 -7.33 10.67
N ILE A 121 -4.69 -6.63 10.25
CA ILE A 121 -3.32 -7.10 10.31
C ILE A 121 -2.52 -6.19 11.24
N THR A 122 -1.88 -6.79 12.25
CA THR A 122 -0.93 -6.09 13.13
C THR A 122 0.45 -6.72 12.97
N ASN A 123 1.40 -5.97 12.42
CA ASN A 123 2.81 -6.36 12.34
C ASN A 123 3.58 -5.66 13.45
N ASN A 124 3.88 -6.34 14.53
CA ASN A 124 4.45 -5.78 15.74
C ASN A 124 5.94 -5.43 15.59
N ALA A 125 6.47 -4.67 16.54
CA ALA A 125 7.88 -4.25 16.55
C ALA A 125 8.81 -5.46 16.53
N GLY A 126 9.79 -5.46 15.62
CA GLY A 126 10.71 -6.56 15.39
C GLY A 126 10.17 -7.69 14.49
N ALA A 127 8.88 -7.70 14.18
CA ALA A 127 8.28 -8.67 13.28
C ALA A 127 8.51 -8.29 11.80
N THR A 128 8.43 -9.29 10.93
CA THR A 128 8.62 -9.11 9.48
C THR A 128 7.48 -9.77 8.70
N ILE A 129 6.95 -9.05 7.71
CA ILE A 129 6.14 -9.61 6.63
C ILE A 129 6.90 -9.38 5.33
N SER A 130 7.23 -10.46 4.60
CA SER A 130 8.07 -10.35 3.42
C SER A 130 7.63 -11.25 2.27
N ALA A 131 8.05 -10.87 1.07
CA ALA A 131 7.95 -11.70 -0.13
C ALA A 131 9.13 -11.43 -1.06
N GLU A 132 9.73 -12.48 -1.64
CA GLU A 132 10.84 -12.33 -2.58
C GLU A 132 10.34 -12.36 -4.03
N GLY A 133 9.28 -13.09 -4.33
CA GLY A 133 8.79 -13.29 -5.69
C GLY A 133 7.66 -12.36 -6.12
N ASN A 134 6.96 -11.70 -5.20
CA ASN A 134 5.82 -10.83 -5.48
C ASN A 134 5.57 -9.88 -4.28
N ASN A 135 4.32 -9.59 -3.94
CA ASN A 135 3.95 -8.60 -2.93
C ASN A 135 3.98 -9.19 -1.50
N ALA A 136 4.44 -8.43 -0.52
CA ALA A 136 4.34 -8.86 0.88
C ALA A 136 2.87 -8.95 1.34
N ILE A 137 2.05 -7.97 0.95
CA ILE A 137 0.60 -7.98 1.15
C ILE A 137 -0.06 -7.59 -0.17
N SER A 138 -1.00 -8.41 -0.64
CA SER A 138 -1.79 -8.09 -1.83
C SER A 138 -3.27 -8.31 -1.61
N GLY A 139 -4.11 -7.56 -2.35
CA GLY A 139 -5.55 -7.76 -2.31
C GLY A 139 -6.30 -7.06 -3.43
N LYS A 140 -7.19 -7.79 -4.08
CA LYS A 140 -8.13 -7.28 -5.08
C LYS A 140 -9.52 -7.19 -4.47
N ASN A 141 -10.21 -6.07 -4.75
CA ASN A 141 -11.60 -5.89 -4.32
C ASN A 141 -11.81 -6.08 -2.81
N VAL A 142 -10.81 -5.72 -2.01
CA VAL A 142 -10.86 -5.81 -0.55
C VAL A 142 -11.90 -4.84 -0.01
N GLY A 143 -12.75 -5.29 0.93
CA GLY A 143 -13.87 -4.51 1.44
C GLY A 143 -15.04 -4.36 0.47
N ASN A 144 -15.05 -5.09 -0.64
CA ASN A 144 -16.13 -5.11 -1.62
C ASN A 144 -16.64 -6.55 -1.82
N CYS A 145 -16.99 -7.18 -0.73
CA CYS A 145 -17.53 -8.52 -0.69
C CYS A 145 -19.06 -8.45 -0.54
N HIS A 146 -19.77 -9.22 -1.34
CA HIS A 146 -21.16 -9.55 -1.09
C HIS A 146 -21.26 -11.05 -0.78
N PHE A 147 -21.53 -11.37 0.46
CA PHE A 147 -21.69 -12.75 0.90
C PHE A 147 -23.12 -13.25 0.55
N ASN A 148 -23.21 -14.18 -0.37
CA ASN A 148 -24.50 -14.77 -0.78
C ASN A 148 -24.92 -16.01 0.03
N GLY A 149 -24.28 -16.23 1.19
CA GLY A 149 -24.52 -17.39 2.07
C GLY A 149 -23.61 -18.59 1.82
N THR A 150 -22.74 -18.53 0.80
CA THR A 150 -21.78 -19.61 0.50
C THR A 150 -20.41 -19.06 0.13
N ASN A 151 -20.34 -18.00 -0.67
CA ASN A 151 -19.07 -17.41 -1.15
C ASN A 151 -19.17 -15.90 -1.18
N CYS A 152 -18.02 -15.24 -1.05
CA CYS A 152 -17.87 -13.84 -1.28
C CYS A 152 -17.84 -13.55 -2.78
N HIS A 153 -18.77 -12.76 -3.27
CA HIS A 153 -18.75 -12.26 -4.63
C HIS A 153 -18.58 -10.75 -4.61
N ALA A 154 -17.93 -10.20 -5.62
CA ALA A 154 -17.88 -8.76 -5.79
C ALA A 154 -19.30 -8.19 -5.74
N ASP A 155 -19.54 -7.27 -4.79
CA ASP A 155 -20.86 -6.63 -4.70
C ASP A 155 -21.09 -5.67 -5.88
N LEU A 156 -21.75 -6.19 -6.91
CA LEU A 156 -22.16 -5.41 -8.08
C LEU A 156 -23.26 -4.39 -7.74
N SER A 157 -23.92 -4.52 -6.58
CA SER A 157 -25.02 -3.66 -6.16
C SER A 157 -24.55 -2.41 -5.39
N GLY A 158 -23.28 -2.32 -5.04
CA GLY A 158 -22.72 -1.20 -4.26
C GLY A 158 -23.17 -1.18 -2.79
N GLN A 159 -23.67 -2.30 -2.26
CA GLN A 159 -24.21 -2.40 -0.89
C GLN A 159 -23.19 -2.88 0.16
N SER A 160 -21.96 -3.18 -0.24
CA SER A 160 -20.91 -3.48 0.76
C SER A 160 -20.65 -2.23 1.60
N ASN A 161 -21.01 -2.28 2.88
CA ASN A 161 -20.64 -1.28 3.88
C ASN A 161 -19.32 -1.68 4.57
N GLY A 162 -18.57 -2.62 3.98
CA GLY A 162 -17.44 -3.25 4.62
C GLY A 162 -16.26 -2.31 4.81
N VAL A 163 -15.62 -2.43 5.94
CA VAL A 163 -14.23 -2.00 6.14
C VAL A 163 -13.38 -3.09 5.48
N GLY A 164 -12.51 -2.72 4.56
CA GLY A 164 -11.68 -3.71 3.87
C GLY A 164 -10.55 -4.23 4.77
N LEU A 165 -9.39 -3.60 4.65
CA LEU A 165 -8.20 -3.91 5.44
C LEU A 165 -7.92 -2.78 6.43
N THR A 166 -7.58 -3.14 7.66
CA THR A 166 -6.88 -2.26 8.60
C THR A 166 -5.51 -2.85 8.91
N LEU A 167 -4.45 -2.19 8.46
CA LEU A 167 -3.06 -2.59 8.68
C LEU A 167 -2.40 -1.67 9.72
N TYR A 168 -1.92 -2.25 10.81
CA TYR A 168 -1.08 -1.59 11.82
C TYR A 168 0.35 -2.11 11.69
N ASN A 169 1.30 -1.28 11.24
CA ASN A 169 2.69 -1.67 11.08
C ASN A 169 3.59 -0.97 12.10
N TYR A 170 4.21 -1.75 12.99
CA TYR A 170 5.27 -1.35 13.91
C TYR A 170 6.60 -2.06 13.59
N GLY A 171 6.58 -3.01 12.66
CA GLY A 171 7.72 -3.84 12.24
C GLY A 171 8.17 -3.51 10.83
N THR A 172 8.69 -4.50 10.13
CA THR A 172 9.15 -4.37 8.74
C THR A 172 8.20 -5.10 7.78
N ILE A 173 7.77 -4.41 6.73
CA ILE A 173 7.09 -5.01 5.59
C ILE A 173 7.94 -4.74 4.36
N THR A 174 8.35 -5.78 3.65
CA THR A 174 9.27 -5.66 2.52
C THR A 174 9.01 -6.69 1.44
N SER A 175 9.25 -6.32 0.19
CA SER A 175 9.21 -7.26 -0.93
C SER A 175 10.16 -6.85 -2.05
N ALA A 176 10.41 -7.77 -3.00
CA ALA A 176 11.14 -7.47 -4.22
C ALA A 176 10.27 -6.73 -5.26
N HIS A 177 8.95 -6.80 -5.14
CA HIS A 177 7.97 -6.10 -5.97
C HIS A 177 7.21 -5.04 -5.17
N GLU A 178 5.95 -4.73 -5.53
CA GLU A 178 5.13 -3.86 -4.69
C GLU A 178 4.96 -4.48 -3.30
N THR A 179 5.37 -3.74 -2.27
CA THR A 179 5.33 -4.29 -0.91
C THR A 179 3.89 -4.47 -0.44
N ILE A 180 3.05 -3.46 -0.66
CA ILE A 180 1.62 -3.51 -0.44
C ILE A 180 0.93 -3.16 -1.75
N TRP A 181 0.23 -4.11 -2.34
CA TRP A 181 -0.54 -3.95 -3.55
C TRP A 181 -2.03 -4.12 -3.27
N LEU A 182 -2.79 -3.05 -3.38
CA LEU A 182 -4.23 -3.04 -3.13
C LEU A 182 -4.94 -2.43 -4.33
N GLY A 183 -5.94 -3.11 -4.87
CA GLY A 183 -6.58 -2.59 -6.05
C GLY A 183 -7.83 -3.33 -6.46
N SER A 184 -8.35 -2.97 -7.63
CA SER A 184 -9.40 -3.72 -8.29
C SER A 184 -8.89 -4.31 -9.60
N GLY A 185 -9.54 -5.37 -10.07
CA GLY A 185 -9.36 -5.86 -11.43
C GLY A 185 -9.77 -4.80 -12.46
N ALA A 186 -9.29 -4.92 -13.69
CA ALA A 186 -9.40 -3.92 -14.77
C ALA A 186 -10.82 -3.51 -15.23
N SER A 187 -11.88 -3.96 -14.61
CA SER A 187 -13.26 -3.59 -14.93
C SER A 187 -13.84 -2.68 -13.87
N GLY A 188 -13.97 -1.41 -14.17
CA GLY A 188 -14.25 -0.24 -13.34
C GLY A 188 -15.43 -0.24 -12.34
N ASN A 189 -16.06 -1.36 -12.04
CA ASN A 189 -17.18 -1.43 -11.08
C ASN A 189 -16.83 -2.10 -9.75
N HIS A 190 -15.61 -2.60 -9.61
CA HIS A 190 -15.17 -3.30 -8.42
C HIS A 190 -14.04 -2.51 -7.77
N ARG A 191 -14.36 -1.63 -6.84
CA ARG A 191 -13.38 -0.84 -6.10
C ARG A 191 -13.16 -1.44 -4.73
N SER A 192 -11.91 -1.50 -4.27
CA SER A 192 -11.64 -1.78 -2.87
C SER A 192 -12.10 -0.60 -2.00
N LYS A 193 -12.67 -0.88 -0.83
CA LYS A 193 -13.26 0.13 0.05
C LYS A 193 -12.75 0.06 1.47
N GLY A 194 -12.72 1.21 2.14
CA GLY A 194 -12.45 1.32 3.57
C GLY A 194 -11.08 0.75 3.95
N LEU A 195 -10.06 0.99 3.13
CA LEU A 195 -8.70 0.52 3.39
C LEU A 195 -7.96 1.50 4.28
N LYS A 196 -7.33 1.00 5.33
CA LYS A 196 -6.58 1.80 6.29
C LYS A 196 -5.19 1.23 6.49
N ILE A 197 -4.18 2.07 6.32
CA ILE A 197 -2.77 1.70 6.55
C ILE A 197 -2.18 2.69 7.55
N TYR A 198 -1.72 2.18 8.66
CA TYR A 198 -1.09 2.94 9.73
C TYR A 198 0.33 2.43 9.96
N ASN A 199 1.33 3.24 9.60
CA ASN A 199 2.74 2.93 9.80
C ASN A 199 3.26 3.72 11.01
N TYR A 200 3.52 3.03 12.10
CA TYR A 200 3.86 3.63 13.40
C TYR A 200 5.36 3.84 13.57
N ASP A 201 5.75 4.35 14.74
CA ASP A 201 7.15 4.52 15.14
C ASP A 201 7.92 3.19 15.06
N GLY A 202 9.04 3.21 14.38
CA GLY A 202 9.83 2.01 14.06
C GLY A 202 9.29 1.15 12.90
N GLY A 203 8.08 1.42 12.41
CA GLY A 203 7.51 0.73 11.25
C GLY A 203 8.21 1.11 9.95
N ILE A 204 8.60 0.11 9.17
CA ILE A 204 9.26 0.27 7.86
C ILE A 204 8.44 -0.43 6.78
N ILE A 205 8.11 0.28 5.72
CA ILE A 205 7.52 -0.28 4.50
C ILE A 205 8.42 0.07 3.33
N LYS A 206 9.01 -0.95 2.68
CA LYS A 206 9.97 -0.70 1.60
C LYS A 206 9.98 -1.78 0.53
N THR A 207 10.31 -1.40 -0.71
CA THR A 207 10.69 -2.35 -1.77
C THR A 207 12.20 -2.56 -1.75
N THR A 208 12.63 -3.77 -2.10
CA THR A 208 14.05 -4.13 -2.28
C THR A 208 14.42 -4.35 -3.73
N GLY A 209 13.42 -4.57 -4.60
CA GLY A 209 13.60 -4.73 -6.04
C GLY A 209 13.46 -3.42 -6.81
N GLU A 210 13.89 -3.47 -8.07
CA GLU A 210 13.79 -2.34 -9.00
C GLU A 210 12.40 -2.28 -9.66
N GLY A 211 11.92 -1.07 -9.91
CA GLY A 211 10.76 -0.83 -10.76
C GLY A 211 9.40 -0.82 -10.09
N ASP A 212 9.30 -1.02 -8.78
CA ASP A 212 8.02 -1.11 -8.07
C ASP A 212 7.87 -0.13 -6.90
N SER A 213 6.64 0.09 -6.48
CA SER A 213 6.28 1.02 -5.40
C SER A 213 6.08 0.28 -4.08
N PRO A 214 6.62 0.75 -2.94
CA PRO A 214 6.30 0.16 -1.63
C PRO A 214 4.80 0.06 -1.37
N ILE A 215 4.05 1.09 -1.72
CA ILE A 215 2.59 1.07 -1.62
C ILE A 215 2.02 1.44 -2.98
N LYS A 216 1.26 0.52 -3.57
CA LYS A 216 0.50 0.72 -4.79
C LYS A 216 -0.97 0.42 -4.53
N ALA A 217 -1.77 1.47 -4.59
CA ALA A 217 -3.17 1.44 -4.24
C ALA A 217 -3.97 2.11 -5.36
N PHE A 218 -4.87 1.38 -6.03
CA PHE A 218 -5.61 1.92 -7.16
C PHE A 218 -7.05 1.43 -7.21
N HIS A 219 -7.94 2.27 -7.79
CA HIS A 219 -9.38 2.07 -7.81
C HIS A 219 -9.97 1.89 -6.39
N LEU A 220 -9.57 2.77 -5.48
CA LEU A 220 -10.03 2.75 -4.09
C LEU A 220 -11.15 3.77 -3.85
N VAL A 221 -11.93 3.51 -2.80
CA VAL A 221 -12.86 4.48 -2.18
C VAL A 221 -12.62 4.44 -0.68
N ASP A 222 -12.60 5.61 -0.02
CA ASP A 222 -12.32 5.73 1.42
C ASP A 222 -10.95 5.13 1.81
N PHE A 223 -9.88 5.60 1.19
CA PHE A 223 -8.53 5.19 1.53
C PHE A 223 -7.92 6.10 2.58
N GLU A 224 -7.58 5.56 3.73
CA GLU A 224 -6.89 6.25 4.81
C GLU A 224 -5.46 5.72 4.97
N PHE A 225 -4.50 6.63 4.87
CA PHE A 225 -3.09 6.32 5.05
C PHE A 225 -2.47 7.29 6.05
N VAL A 226 -1.83 6.76 7.10
CA VAL A 226 -1.12 7.55 8.10
C VAL A 226 0.27 6.98 8.35
N ASN A 227 1.30 7.74 8.01
CA ASN A 227 2.67 7.46 8.43
C ASN A 227 2.99 8.28 9.66
N TYR A 228 2.99 7.67 10.83
CA TYR A 228 3.25 8.33 12.09
C TYR A 228 4.71 8.73 12.26
N LYS A 229 4.98 9.62 13.21
CA LYS A 229 6.35 10.02 13.56
C LYS A 229 7.19 8.80 13.89
N GLY A 230 8.38 8.70 13.28
CA GLY A 230 9.27 7.55 13.39
C GLY A 230 8.98 6.43 12.39
N GLY A 231 7.82 6.42 11.74
CA GLY A 231 7.52 5.53 10.63
C GLY A 231 8.27 5.93 9.35
N THR A 232 8.71 4.94 8.57
CA THR A 232 9.50 5.15 7.36
C THR A 232 8.90 4.39 6.17
N ILE A 233 8.85 5.06 5.01
CA ILE A 233 8.49 4.45 3.73
C ILE A 233 9.56 4.76 2.72
N GLU A 234 10.09 3.73 2.06
CA GLU A 234 11.22 3.84 1.15
C GLU A 234 10.92 3.20 -0.21
N GLY A 235 10.80 4.03 -1.24
CA GLY A 235 10.72 3.60 -2.64
C GLY A 235 12.09 3.73 -3.31
N ALA A 236 12.57 2.66 -3.95
CA ALA A 236 13.82 2.66 -4.70
C ALA A 236 13.65 3.43 -6.03
N ASP A 237 12.94 2.86 -7.00
CA ASP A 237 12.91 3.38 -8.39
C ASP A 237 11.57 3.98 -8.80
N ARG A 238 10.52 3.76 -8.02
CA ARG A 238 9.16 4.21 -8.32
C ARG A 238 8.65 5.17 -7.26
N HIS A 239 7.34 5.41 -7.30
CA HIS A 239 6.69 6.22 -6.27
C HIS A 239 6.69 5.46 -4.94
N ALA A 240 6.95 6.14 -3.84
CA ALA A 240 6.89 5.49 -2.53
C ALA A 240 5.44 5.13 -2.16
N VAL A 241 4.51 6.04 -2.40
CA VAL A 241 3.07 5.80 -2.31
C VAL A 241 2.45 6.20 -3.65
N ASN A 242 1.89 5.23 -4.36
CA ASN A 242 1.22 5.41 -5.64
C ASN A 242 -0.26 5.10 -5.50
N THR A 243 -1.11 6.13 -5.71
CA THR A 243 -2.56 5.97 -5.76
C THR A 243 -3.08 6.45 -7.10
N GLU A 244 -3.90 5.65 -7.75
CA GLU A 244 -4.49 6.01 -9.03
C GLU A 244 -5.98 5.68 -9.05
N GLN A 245 -6.79 6.52 -9.70
CA GLN A 245 -8.23 6.34 -9.88
C GLN A 245 -8.98 6.04 -8.57
N SER A 246 -8.58 6.74 -7.50
CA SER A 246 -9.11 6.55 -6.15
C SER A 246 -9.86 7.80 -5.70
N GLU A 247 -10.94 7.63 -4.93
CA GLU A 247 -11.78 8.69 -4.40
C GLU A 247 -11.67 8.74 -2.88
N ASP A 248 -11.87 9.92 -2.28
CA ASP A 248 -11.83 10.12 -0.83
C ASP A 248 -10.50 9.62 -0.20
N VAL A 249 -9.38 10.05 -0.80
CA VAL A 249 -8.04 9.68 -0.32
C VAL A 249 -7.64 10.60 0.83
N ASN A 250 -7.48 10.03 2.01
CA ASN A 250 -6.98 10.71 3.21
C ASN A 250 -5.53 10.28 3.48
N PHE A 251 -4.59 11.12 3.08
CA PHE A 251 -3.16 10.86 3.23
C PHE A 251 -2.53 11.77 4.27
N THR A 252 -1.90 11.19 5.29
CA THR A 252 -1.22 11.93 6.35
C THR A 252 0.19 11.40 6.58
N ASN A 253 1.20 12.29 6.52
CA ASN A 253 2.57 11.98 6.85
C ASN A 253 3.08 12.80 8.02
N HIS A 254 3.44 12.14 9.12
CA HIS A 254 4.16 12.70 10.27
C HIS A 254 5.60 12.15 10.37
N GLY A 255 5.92 11.10 9.61
CA GLY A 255 7.20 10.42 9.59
C GLY A 255 8.07 10.80 8.40
N THR A 256 8.75 9.82 7.83
CA THR A 256 9.63 10.00 6.67
C THR A 256 9.15 9.16 5.49
N ILE A 257 9.01 9.79 4.31
CA ILE A 257 8.70 9.12 3.06
C ILE A 257 9.71 9.54 2.01
N THR A 258 10.40 8.57 1.43
CA THR A 258 11.42 8.80 0.42
C THR A 258 11.17 7.98 -0.83
N ALA A 259 11.43 8.58 -1.99
CA ALA A 259 11.50 7.90 -3.27
C ALA A 259 12.77 8.36 -3.99
N ALA A 260 13.64 7.42 -4.36
CA ALA A 260 14.93 7.79 -4.95
C ALA A 260 14.77 8.47 -6.32
N ASP A 261 13.95 7.89 -7.21
CA ASP A 261 13.84 8.33 -8.61
C ASP A 261 12.52 9.01 -8.97
N LYS A 262 11.44 8.71 -8.26
CA LYS A 262 10.11 9.23 -8.56
C LYS A 262 9.54 10.05 -7.41
N SER A 263 8.23 9.96 -7.19
CA SER A 263 7.53 10.77 -6.19
C SER A 263 7.38 10.05 -4.86
N ALA A 264 7.54 10.76 -3.77
CA ALA A 264 7.17 10.23 -2.44
C ALA A 264 5.66 9.95 -2.35
N PHE A 265 4.84 10.80 -2.97
CA PHE A 265 3.40 10.58 -3.13
C PHE A 265 2.97 10.92 -4.55
N TYR A 266 2.27 9.99 -5.19
CA TYR A 266 1.69 10.16 -6.52
C TYR A 266 0.22 9.76 -6.50
N CYS A 267 -0.66 10.69 -6.87
CA CYS A 267 -2.10 10.49 -6.95
C CYS A 267 -2.61 10.99 -8.29
N LYS A 268 -3.10 10.08 -9.12
CA LYS A 268 -3.64 10.40 -10.44
C LYS A 268 -5.12 10.02 -10.52
N THR A 269 -5.95 10.98 -10.92
CA THR A 269 -7.41 10.83 -10.92
C THR A 269 -7.94 10.51 -9.51
N CYS A 270 -7.62 11.40 -8.56
CA CYS A 270 -8.00 11.26 -7.17
C CYS A 270 -8.81 12.49 -6.71
N PRO A 271 -10.11 12.57 -7.01
CA PRO A 271 -10.95 13.63 -6.47
C PRO A 271 -11.09 13.51 -4.95
N ASP A 272 -11.48 14.62 -4.32
CA ASP A 272 -11.75 14.73 -2.88
C ASP A 272 -10.57 14.27 -2.00
N THR A 273 -9.33 14.50 -2.48
CA THR A 273 -8.11 14.12 -1.76
C THR A 273 -7.76 15.11 -0.68
N THR A 274 -7.56 14.62 0.54
CA THR A 274 -6.93 15.35 1.64
C THR A 274 -5.50 14.86 1.84
N PHE A 275 -4.54 15.78 1.68
CA PHE A 275 -3.12 15.51 1.88
C PHE A 275 -2.56 16.38 3.01
N ILE A 276 -2.00 15.77 4.04
CA ILE A 276 -1.40 16.43 5.19
C ILE A 276 0.05 15.96 5.35
N ASN A 277 1.00 16.90 5.36
CA ASN A 277 2.39 16.60 5.69
C ASN A 277 2.87 17.46 6.86
N THR A 278 3.26 16.81 7.95
CA THR A 278 3.96 17.44 9.09
C THR A 278 5.37 16.87 9.26
N GLY A 279 5.69 15.80 8.54
CA GLY A 279 6.97 15.10 8.54
C GLY A 279 7.89 15.53 7.40
N THR A 280 8.67 14.58 6.91
CA THR A 280 9.63 14.80 5.81
C THR A 280 9.26 13.93 4.61
N MET A 281 9.20 14.55 3.45
CA MET A 281 9.00 13.88 2.17
C MET A 281 10.09 14.28 1.18
N SER A 282 10.69 13.29 0.52
CA SER A 282 11.72 13.51 -0.49
C SER A 282 11.47 12.65 -1.73
N GLY A 283 11.56 13.26 -2.90
CA GLY A 283 11.42 12.58 -4.20
C GLY A 283 12.55 12.90 -5.15
N GLY A 284 12.97 11.91 -5.93
CA GLY A 284 14.02 12.06 -6.96
C GLY A 284 13.57 12.84 -8.18
N ASN A 285 12.26 13.00 -8.38
CA ASN A 285 11.67 13.80 -9.46
C ASN A 285 10.71 14.84 -8.85
N ASN A 286 9.39 14.76 -9.12
CA ASN A 286 8.41 15.48 -8.32
C ASN A 286 8.22 14.76 -6.98
N THR A 287 8.15 15.48 -5.87
CA THR A 287 8.00 14.80 -4.57
C THR A 287 6.55 14.46 -4.29
N VAL A 288 5.65 15.40 -4.47
CA VAL A 288 4.20 15.22 -4.34
C VAL A 288 3.55 15.57 -5.66
N VAL A 289 2.80 14.64 -6.23
CA VAL A 289 2.02 14.85 -7.46
C VAL A 289 0.58 14.49 -7.20
N ILE A 290 -0.32 15.45 -7.46
CA ILE A 290 -1.76 15.22 -7.45
C ILE A 290 -2.30 15.75 -8.79
N SER A 291 -2.96 14.89 -9.55
CA SER A 291 -3.42 15.23 -10.89
C SER A 291 -4.78 14.67 -11.23
N HIS A 292 -5.56 15.41 -12.04
CA HIS A 292 -6.88 15.01 -12.53
C HIS A 292 -7.87 14.69 -11.40
N GLY A 293 -7.81 15.44 -10.30
CA GLY A 293 -8.74 15.30 -9.17
C GLY A 293 -9.24 16.65 -8.72
N ASP A 294 -10.55 16.83 -8.58
CA ASP A 294 -11.15 18.06 -8.08
C ASP A 294 -11.23 18.06 -6.55
N ASN A 295 -11.45 19.23 -5.94
CA ASN A 295 -11.62 19.41 -4.50
C ASN A 295 -10.45 18.92 -3.64
N ILE A 296 -9.22 19.19 -4.07
CA ILE A 296 -8.01 18.75 -3.36
C ILE A 296 -7.69 19.70 -2.22
N SER A 297 -7.39 19.16 -1.06
CA SER A 297 -6.85 19.90 0.09
C SER A 297 -5.42 19.45 0.40
N VAL A 298 -4.45 20.36 0.33
CA VAL A 298 -3.04 20.11 0.67
C VAL A 298 -2.65 21.00 1.84
N THR A 299 -2.22 20.41 2.94
CA THR A 299 -1.65 21.11 4.08
C THR A 299 -0.23 20.62 4.33
N ASN A 300 0.74 21.55 4.28
CA ASN A 300 2.13 21.27 4.61
C ASN A 300 2.63 22.14 5.77
N SER A 301 2.97 21.51 6.88
CA SER A 301 3.72 22.16 7.98
C SER A 301 5.11 21.53 8.20
N GLY A 302 5.41 20.45 7.47
CA GLY A 302 6.69 19.77 7.44
C GLY A 302 7.58 20.20 6.28
N THR A 303 8.32 19.24 5.74
CA THR A 303 9.25 19.46 4.63
C THR A 303 8.88 18.60 3.44
N ILE A 304 8.76 19.19 2.26
CA ILE A 304 8.60 18.54 0.97
C ILE A 304 9.77 18.98 0.09
N THR A 305 10.65 18.05 -0.31
CA THR A 305 11.86 18.36 -1.06
C THR A 305 12.00 17.49 -2.31
N ALA A 306 12.07 18.11 -3.50
CA ALA A 306 12.50 17.41 -4.70
C ALA A 306 14.02 17.52 -4.85
N THR A 307 14.68 16.36 -5.01
CA THR A 307 16.15 16.28 -5.20
C THR A 307 16.56 16.25 -6.66
N GLY A 308 15.63 15.89 -7.56
CA GLY A 308 15.82 15.91 -9.01
C GLY A 308 15.27 17.17 -9.69
N ALA A 309 15.27 17.17 -11.00
CA ALA A 309 15.12 18.36 -11.84
C ALA A 309 13.69 18.98 -11.89
N ASN A 310 12.72 18.54 -11.08
CA ASN A 310 11.34 18.99 -11.16
C ASN A 310 10.84 19.70 -9.89
N SER A 311 9.51 19.65 -9.66
CA SER A 311 8.83 20.37 -8.57
C SER A 311 8.74 19.56 -7.27
N ALA A 312 8.78 20.25 -6.14
CA ALA A 312 8.51 19.59 -4.87
C ALA A 312 7.01 19.25 -4.72
N LEU A 313 6.13 20.18 -5.10
CA LEU A 313 4.69 19.97 -5.12
C LEU A 313 4.14 20.26 -6.52
N SER A 314 3.44 19.33 -7.14
CA SER A 314 2.79 19.48 -8.44
C SER A 314 1.30 19.19 -8.34
N ILE A 315 0.47 20.16 -8.72
CA ILE A 315 -0.99 20.03 -8.83
C ILE A 315 -1.37 20.32 -10.28
N ASN A 316 -1.96 19.32 -10.93
CA ASN A 316 -2.25 19.40 -12.36
C ASN A 316 -3.71 19.03 -12.64
N GLN A 317 -4.40 19.82 -13.49
CA GLN A 317 -5.75 19.54 -13.96
C GLN A 317 -6.70 19.18 -12.79
N SER A 318 -6.71 20.03 -11.76
CA SER A 318 -7.41 19.76 -10.50
C SER A 318 -8.11 21.03 -10.03
N ASP A 319 -9.38 21.18 -10.33
CA ASP A 319 -10.14 22.37 -9.99
C ASP A 319 -10.53 22.42 -8.50
N GLY A 320 -10.63 23.63 -7.95
CA GLY A 320 -10.97 23.83 -6.56
C GLY A 320 -9.87 23.45 -5.57
N ALA A 321 -8.61 23.33 -6.01
CA ALA A 321 -7.51 22.94 -5.13
C ALA A 321 -7.21 24.02 -4.08
N VAL A 322 -7.09 23.62 -2.81
CA VAL A 322 -6.69 24.47 -1.69
C VAL A 322 -5.35 24.01 -1.14
N VAL A 323 -4.34 24.88 -1.19
CA VAL A 323 -3.00 24.59 -0.67
C VAL A 323 -2.67 25.56 0.47
N THR A 324 -2.32 25.01 1.62
CA THR A 324 -1.83 25.76 2.78
C THR A 324 -0.42 25.29 3.13
N ASN A 325 0.57 26.16 3.06
CA ASN A 325 1.95 25.89 3.44
C ASN A 325 2.37 26.76 4.62
N THR A 326 2.73 26.14 5.73
CA THR A 326 3.40 26.77 6.88
C THR A 326 4.82 26.23 7.09
N GLY A 327 5.19 25.17 6.36
CA GLY A 327 6.50 24.52 6.39
C GLY A 327 7.40 24.91 5.20
N THR A 328 8.13 23.94 4.69
CA THR A 328 9.05 24.12 3.57
C THR A 328 8.64 23.26 2.37
N ILE A 329 8.56 23.88 1.19
CA ILE A 329 8.40 23.23 -0.10
C ILE A 329 9.58 23.67 -0.97
N SER A 330 10.52 22.76 -1.26
CA SER A 330 11.77 23.10 -1.96
C SER A 330 12.03 22.15 -3.12
N GLY A 331 12.02 22.68 -4.31
CA GLY A 331 12.34 21.93 -5.54
C GLY A 331 13.63 22.41 -6.19
N VAL A 332 14.12 21.62 -7.15
CA VAL A 332 15.28 22.06 -7.96
C VAL A 332 14.80 23.05 -9.00
N ARG A 333 13.87 22.68 -9.86
CA ARG A 333 13.33 23.57 -10.89
C ARG A 333 12.15 24.40 -10.40
N MET A 334 11.26 23.82 -9.62
CA MET A 334 10.10 24.52 -9.08
C MET A 334 9.87 24.08 -7.63
N GLY A 335 9.61 25.07 -6.77
CA GLY A 335 9.08 24.77 -5.44
C GLY A 335 7.69 24.14 -5.60
N MET A 336 6.78 24.85 -6.27
CA MET A 336 5.45 24.37 -6.59
C MET A 336 5.12 24.62 -8.06
N GLN A 337 4.42 23.67 -8.68
CA GLN A 337 3.81 23.78 -10.00
C GLN A 337 2.29 23.65 -9.87
N SER A 338 1.57 24.58 -10.48
CA SER A 338 0.11 24.54 -10.61
C SER A 338 -0.22 24.63 -12.09
N SER A 339 -0.65 23.53 -12.70
CA SER A 339 -0.89 23.46 -14.14
C SER A 339 -2.35 23.16 -14.45
N ASN A 340 -2.97 23.99 -15.31
CA ASN A 340 -4.34 23.78 -15.76
C ASN A 340 -5.37 23.63 -14.61
N VAL A 341 -5.32 24.55 -13.65
CA VAL A 341 -6.15 24.54 -12.45
C VAL A 341 -7.02 25.79 -12.39
N ASP A 342 -8.31 25.63 -12.13
CA ASP A 342 -9.27 26.71 -11.89
C ASP A 342 -9.74 26.76 -10.43
N ASN A 343 -10.20 27.92 -9.99
CA ASN A 343 -10.81 28.12 -8.67
C ASN A 343 -9.89 27.68 -7.50
N SER A 344 -8.57 27.72 -7.69
CA SER A 344 -7.62 27.29 -6.67
C SER A 344 -7.21 28.41 -5.73
N THR A 345 -6.86 28.04 -4.51
CA THR A 345 -6.32 28.97 -3.52
C THR A 345 -5.02 28.42 -2.93
N ILE A 346 -3.93 29.17 -3.10
CA ILE A 346 -2.65 28.87 -2.47
C ILE A 346 -2.40 29.90 -1.37
N THR A 347 -2.21 29.44 -0.16
CA THR A 347 -1.86 30.28 1.00
C THR A 347 -0.51 29.85 1.55
N ASN A 348 0.48 30.72 1.49
CA ASN A 348 1.84 30.45 1.97
C ASN A 348 2.20 31.33 3.16
N HIS A 349 2.45 30.71 4.32
CA HIS A 349 3.04 31.32 5.51
C HIS A 349 4.48 30.82 5.74
N GLY A 350 4.92 29.78 5.05
CA GLY A 350 6.23 29.17 5.16
C GLY A 350 7.18 29.57 4.04
N THR A 351 7.95 28.62 3.55
CA THR A 351 8.89 28.81 2.44
C THR A 351 8.52 27.94 1.25
N ILE A 352 8.44 28.53 0.07
CA ILE A 352 8.34 27.84 -1.22
C ILE A 352 9.53 28.29 -2.06
N SER A 353 10.41 27.37 -2.47
CA SER A 353 11.66 27.75 -3.11
C SER A 353 12.07 26.83 -4.26
N ALA A 354 12.82 27.39 -5.22
CA ALA A 354 13.53 26.65 -6.26
C ALA A 354 15.04 26.95 -6.18
N SER A 355 15.87 25.94 -6.50
CA SER A 355 17.33 26.06 -6.41
C SER A 355 18.06 26.15 -7.75
N ALA A 356 17.40 25.90 -8.90
CA ALA A 356 18.01 25.96 -10.22
C ALA A 356 18.09 27.39 -10.76
N ASN A 357 19.05 27.65 -11.67
CA ASN A 357 19.26 28.94 -12.30
C ASN A 357 18.08 29.48 -13.15
N LEU A 358 17.19 28.61 -13.61
CA LEU A 358 15.94 28.91 -14.31
C LEU A 358 14.75 28.42 -13.51
N GLY A 359 14.83 28.52 -12.19
CA GLY A 359 13.83 27.99 -11.28
C GLY A 359 12.71 28.97 -10.99
N TYR A 360 11.55 28.44 -10.60
CA TYR A 360 10.41 29.20 -10.12
C TYR A 360 10.07 28.78 -8.69
N GLY A 361 9.91 29.72 -7.79
CA GLY A 361 9.32 29.42 -6.49
C GLY A 361 7.95 28.77 -6.67
N ILE A 362 7.06 29.45 -7.41
CA ILE A 362 5.79 28.89 -7.90
C ILE A 362 5.70 29.13 -9.40
N LEU A 363 5.32 28.10 -10.15
CA LEU A 363 5.01 28.19 -11.57
C LEU A 363 3.53 27.89 -11.80
N TYR A 364 2.82 28.84 -12.39
CA TYR A 364 1.50 28.63 -12.97
C TYR A 364 1.63 28.33 -14.46
N GLU A 365 1.20 27.16 -14.88
CA GLU A 365 1.20 26.78 -16.30
C GLU A 365 -0.23 26.67 -16.83
N ASN A 366 -0.40 27.03 -18.10
CA ASN A 366 -1.67 27.06 -18.77
C ASN A 366 -1.53 26.42 -20.17
N ASP A 367 -2.44 25.58 -20.57
CA ASP A 367 -2.51 24.92 -21.88
C ASP A 367 -3.07 25.83 -23.00
N GLY A 368 -3.20 27.12 -22.74
CA GLY A 368 -3.76 28.12 -23.68
C GLY A 368 -5.26 28.34 -23.48
N THR A 369 -5.90 27.70 -22.51
CA THR A 369 -7.28 28.02 -22.10
C THR A 369 -7.27 29.07 -20.98
N ASN A 370 -8.23 29.98 -20.98
CA ASN A 370 -8.33 30.98 -19.90
C ASN A 370 -8.64 30.29 -18.58
N ARG A 371 -7.67 30.33 -17.64
CA ARG A 371 -7.86 29.83 -16.27
C ARG A 371 -8.38 30.97 -15.40
N VAL A 372 -9.34 30.66 -14.53
CA VAL A 372 -10.08 31.66 -13.78
C VAL A 372 -10.05 31.42 -12.28
N ASN A 373 -10.19 32.52 -11.53
CA ASN A 373 -10.42 32.52 -10.06
C ASN A 373 -9.29 31.87 -9.24
N ASN A 374 -8.05 31.87 -9.73
CA ASN A 374 -6.92 31.40 -8.93
C ASN A 374 -6.43 32.52 -8.01
N THR A 375 -6.20 32.17 -6.74
CA THR A 375 -5.78 33.11 -5.70
C THR A 375 -4.45 32.66 -5.08
N LEU A 376 -3.50 33.59 -4.96
CA LEU A 376 -2.25 33.39 -4.21
C LEU A 376 -2.18 34.39 -3.06
N ASN A 377 -2.22 33.88 -1.84
CA ASN A 377 -1.99 34.65 -0.60
C ASN A 377 -0.60 34.33 -0.06
N ASN A 378 0.35 35.23 -0.21
CA ASN A 378 1.71 35.00 0.30
C ASN A 378 1.98 35.88 1.51
N TYR A 379 2.18 35.24 2.65
CA TYR A 379 2.58 35.84 3.94
C TYR A 379 3.98 35.35 4.37
N GLY A 380 4.58 34.42 3.62
CA GLY A 380 5.89 33.85 3.87
C GLY A 380 6.89 34.21 2.77
N THR A 381 7.76 33.28 2.43
CA THR A 381 8.79 33.46 1.40
C THR A 381 8.47 32.61 0.16
N ILE A 382 8.48 33.22 -1.02
CA ILE A 382 8.51 32.57 -2.31
C ILE A 382 9.78 33.03 -3.01
N SER A 383 10.69 32.12 -3.34
CA SER A 383 11.98 32.47 -3.91
C SER A 383 12.47 31.48 -4.97
N ALA A 384 13.30 31.99 -5.87
CA ALA A 384 14.14 31.16 -6.72
C ALA A 384 15.59 31.60 -6.53
N THR A 385 16.51 30.65 -6.51
CA THR A 385 17.94 30.96 -6.33
C THR A 385 18.50 31.59 -7.61
N SER A 386 19.24 32.64 -7.43
CA SER A 386 19.70 33.57 -8.45
C SER A 386 20.43 32.96 -9.65
N GLY A 387 19.83 33.09 -10.81
CA GLY A 387 20.43 33.10 -12.13
C GLY A 387 19.78 34.23 -12.94
N SER A 388 20.25 34.52 -14.15
CA SER A 388 19.75 35.61 -14.97
C SER A 388 18.24 35.54 -15.34
N PHE A 389 17.56 34.46 -14.96
CA PHE A 389 16.16 34.15 -15.29
C PHE A 389 15.43 33.40 -14.19
N ALA A 390 15.77 33.60 -12.91
CA ALA A 390 15.08 32.96 -11.80
C ALA A 390 13.96 33.86 -11.27
N ASP A 391 12.72 33.38 -11.31
CA ASP A 391 11.56 34.14 -10.88
C ASP A 391 10.92 33.51 -9.61
N GLY A 392 10.57 34.36 -8.65
CA GLY A 392 9.78 33.92 -7.50
C GLY A 392 8.44 33.33 -7.93
N ILE A 393 7.77 33.95 -8.88
CA ILE A 393 6.50 33.52 -9.45
C ILE A 393 6.58 33.59 -10.98
N GLY A 394 6.37 32.49 -11.66
CA GLY A 394 6.20 32.37 -13.09
C GLY A 394 4.73 32.20 -13.47
N ILE A 395 4.28 32.88 -14.53
CA ILE A 395 2.91 32.82 -15.06
C ILE A 395 2.95 32.47 -16.53
#